data_c77abe66a806c571063d0f53a5f264ad
#
_entry.id   c77abe66a806c571063d0f53a5f264ad
#
_cell.length_a   1.000
_cell.length_b   1.000
_cell.length_c   1.000
_cell.angle_alpha   90.00
_cell.angle_beta   90.00
_cell.angle_gamma   90.00
#
_symmetry.space_group_name_H-M   'P 1'
#
loop_
_entity.id
_entity.type
_entity.pdbx_description
1 polymer ?
#
loop_
_entity_poly.entity_id
_entity_poly.type
_entity_poly.pdbx_seq_one_letter_code
_entity_poly.pdbx_strand_id
1 'polypeptide(L)'
;QWLDWNGRRLLFIDTPGHARHHHCIWDETSRGWFTGDTFGLSYREFDTSRGPWLLPTTTPVQFDPQPLKASIRRMLEREPECLYLTHFSRIGPDASLVKRLGAELIEQIDELVGMAQAVPPGTDPARRHAALREGLAALMLRRVRANGCTMDDALVRSLLEIDLELNAQGLAIWLDRETA
;
A
#
# COMPACT_ATOMS: atom_id res chain seq x y z
N GLN A 1 -21.01 8.95 -2.99
CA GLN A 1 -21.69 10.20 -3.28
C GLN A 1 -21.06 10.85 -4.51
N TRP A 2 -21.87 11.37 -5.43
CA TRP A 2 -21.40 12.13 -6.59
C TRP A 2 -21.38 13.63 -6.31
N LEU A 3 -20.37 14.29 -6.88
CA LEU A 3 -20.23 15.76 -6.87
C LEU A 3 -19.89 16.22 -8.30
N ASP A 4 -20.62 17.19 -8.81
CA ASP A 4 -20.27 17.92 -10.05
C ASP A 4 -19.53 19.21 -9.66
N TRP A 5 -18.27 19.32 -10.08
CA TRP A 5 -17.43 20.48 -9.78
C TRP A 5 -16.78 21.01 -11.07
N ASN A 6 -17.21 22.19 -11.50
CA ASN A 6 -16.70 22.85 -12.72
C ASN A 6 -16.67 21.91 -13.95
N GLY A 7 -17.73 21.12 -14.15
CA GLY A 7 -17.85 20.18 -15.26
C GLY A 7 -17.09 18.86 -15.08
N ARG A 8 -16.48 18.64 -13.92
CA ARG A 8 -15.89 17.33 -13.57
C ARG A 8 -16.81 16.57 -12.63
N ARG A 9 -17.11 15.32 -12.98
CA ARG A 9 -17.89 14.44 -12.13
C ARG A 9 -16.95 13.63 -11.24
N LEU A 10 -17.11 13.81 -9.94
CA LEU A 10 -16.30 13.16 -8.89
C LEU A 10 -17.20 12.22 -8.08
N LEU A 11 -16.74 10.98 -7.84
CA LEU A 11 -17.43 10.03 -6.98
C LEU A 11 -16.60 9.77 -5.73
N PHE A 12 -17.15 10.06 -4.58
CA PHE A 12 -16.56 9.73 -3.28
C PHE A 12 -17.04 8.36 -2.83
N ILE A 13 -16.12 7.45 -2.51
CA ILE A 13 -16.41 6.15 -1.95
C ILE A 13 -15.65 5.94 -0.65
N ASP A 14 -16.29 5.26 0.29
CA ASP A 14 -15.64 4.77 1.49
C ASP A 14 -14.65 3.65 1.14
N THR A 15 -13.42 3.73 1.63
CA THR A 15 -12.34 2.77 1.37
C THR A 15 -11.59 2.43 2.67
N PRO A 16 -12.26 1.75 3.62
CA PRO A 16 -11.64 1.37 4.88
C PRO A 16 -10.48 0.38 4.66
N GLY A 17 -9.60 0.33 5.64
CA GLY A 17 -8.51 -0.64 5.71
C GLY A 17 -7.18 -0.02 6.06
N HIS A 18 -6.75 1.06 5.41
CA HIS A 18 -5.66 1.90 5.91
C HIS A 18 -6.11 2.64 7.18
N ALA A 19 -7.28 3.26 7.13
CA ALA A 19 -7.99 3.83 8.28
C ALA A 19 -9.50 3.60 8.12
N ARG A 20 -10.25 3.59 9.24
CA ARG A 20 -11.70 3.34 9.21
C ARG A 20 -12.49 4.41 8.46
N HIS A 21 -12.01 5.65 8.49
CA HIS A 21 -12.66 6.82 7.86
C HIS A 21 -12.06 7.16 6.49
N HIS A 22 -11.21 6.30 5.94
CA HIS A 22 -10.55 6.55 4.68
C HIS A 22 -11.54 6.53 3.51
N HIS A 23 -11.34 7.43 2.55
CA HIS A 23 -12.15 7.50 1.33
C HIS A 23 -11.26 7.80 0.13
N CYS A 24 -11.71 7.37 -1.04
CA CYS A 24 -11.08 7.67 -2.33
C CYS A 24 -12.04 8.42 -3.23
N ILE A 25 -11.50 9.17 -4.18
CA ILE A 25 -12.28 9.99 -5.11
C ILE A 25 -11.99 9.51 -6.53
N TRP A 26 -13.04 9.08 -7.21
CA TRP A 26 -13.00 8.79 -8.65
C TRP A 26 -13.22 10.06 -9.44
N ASP A 27 -12.35 10.34 -10.38
CA ASP A 27 -12.53 11.37 -11.39
C ASP A 27 -12.91 10.72 -12.73
N GLU A 28 -14.15 10.94 -13.16
CA GLU A 28 -14.68 10.33 -14.39
C GLU A 28 -13.93 10.81 -15.63
N THR A 29 -13.48 12.06 -15.64
CA THR A 29 -12.79 12.66 -16.80
C THR A 29 -11.42 12.03 -17.06
N SER A 30 -10.65 11.78 -16.04
CA SER A 30 -9.32 11.16 -16.15
C SER A 30 -9.35 9.65 -16.03
N ARG A 31 -10.53 9.04 -15.79
CA ARG A 31 -10.68 7.63 -15.42
C ARG A 31 -9.68 7.23 -14.34
N GLY A 32 -9.55 8.07 -13.31
CA GLY A 32 -8.51 7.97 -12.30
C GLY A 32 -9.03 8.08 -10.89
N TRP A 33 -8.31 7.46 -9.96
CA TRP A 33 -8.56 7.55 -8.54
C TRP A 33 -7.58 8.48 -7.84
N PHE A 34 -8.08 9.43 -7.05
CA PHE A 34 -7.32 9.99 -5.94
C PHE A 34 -7.42 8.98 -4.80
N THR A 35 -6.30 8.32 -4.52
CA THR A 35 -6.31 7.06 -3.77
C THR A 35 -6.15 7.24 -2.27
N GLY A 36 -5.78 8.45 -1.81
CA GLY A 36 -5.24 8.56 -0.47
C GLY A 36 -4.14 7.51 -0.30
N ASP A 37 -4.14 6.82 0.83
CA ASP A 37 -3.15 5.78 1.15
C ASP A 37 -3.66 4.35 0.88
N THR A 38 -4.89 4.19 0.36
CA THR A 38 -5.47 2.87 0.04
C THR A 38 -4.63 2.10 -0.99
N PHE A 39 -4.08 2.78 -2.00
CA PHE A 39 -3.19 2.17 -3.00
C PHE A 39 -1.70 2.28 -2.62
N GLY A 40 -1.39 2.53 -1.36
CA GLY A 40 -0.02 2.65 -0.90
C GLY A 40 0.69 3.88 -1.45
N LEU A 41 2.00 3.78 -1.56
CA LEU A 41 2.88 4.83 -2.07
C LEU A 41 3.91 4.27 -3.06
N SER A 42 4.53 5.15 -3.86
CA SER A 42 5.45 4.75 -4.91
C SER A 42 6.65 5.70 -4.97
N TYR A 43 7.82 5.22 -4.58
CA TYR A 43 9.07 5.94 -4.74
C TYR A 43 9.55 5.88 -6.19
N ARG A 44 9.84 7.03 -6.80
CA ARG A 44 10.34 7.10 -8.18
C ARG A 44 11.70 6.44 -8.37
N GLU A 45 12.47 6.37 -7.31
CA GLU A 45 13.77 5.69 -7.27
C GLU A 45 13.68 4.20 -7.57
N PHE A 46 12.50 3.59 -7.40
CA PHE A 46 12.23 2.19 -7.71
C PHE A 46 11.55 1.96 -9.06
N ASP A 47 11.33 3.02 -9.84
CA ASP A 47 10.81 2.88 -11.20
C ASP A 47 11.83 2.13 -12.07
N THR A 48 11.35 1.18 -12.87
CA THR A 48 12.16 0.34 -13.75
C THR A 48 11.51 0.22 -15.12
N SER A 49 12.11 -0.56 -16.02
CA SER A 49 11.48 -0.91 -17.30
C SER A 49 10.17 -1.69 -17.14
N ARG A 50 9.91 -2.27 -15.95
CA ARG A 50 8.64 -2.91 -15.60
C ARG A 50 7.58 -1.92 -15.10
N GLY A 51 7.95 -0.66 -14.93
CA GLY A 51 7.13 0.41 -14.39
C GLY A 51 7.38 0.69 -12.90
N PRO A 52 6.49 1.47 -12.26
CA PRO A 52 6.56 1.77 -10.85
C PRO A 52 6.32 0.53 -9.97
N TRP A 53 6.80 0.60 -8.74
CA TRP A 53 6.48 -0.34 -7.68
C TRP A 53 5.64 0.35 -6.60
N LEU A 54 4.66 -0.35 -6.05
CA LEU A 54 3.81 0.13 -4.97
C LEU A 54 4.18 -0.54 -3.66
N LEU A 55 4.30 0.27 -2.61
CA LEU A 55 4.51 -0.15 -1.23
C LEU A 55 3.18 -0.06 -0.47
N PRO A 56 2.68 -1.16 0.14
CA PRO A 56 1.49 -1.08 0.99
C PRO A 56 1.80 -0.33 2.28
N THR A 57 0.80 0.42 2.78
CA THR A 57 0.90 1.17 4.03
C THR A 57 0.06 0.51 5.12
N THR A 58 0.67 0.16 6.24
CA THR A 58 0.01 -0.42 7.41
C THR A 58 -0.10 0.56 8.58
N THR A 59 0.34 1.78 8.39
CA THR A 59 0.10 2.90 9.28
C THR A 59 -1.30 3.45 9.02
N PRO A 60 -1.93 4.01 9.95
CA PRO A 60 -1.79 4.18 11.39
C PRO A 60 -2.40 3.03 12.20
N VAL A 61 -2.80 3.30 13.44
CA VAL A 61 -3.36 2.33 14.42
C VAL A 61 -4.64 1.58 13.97
N GLN A 62 -5.21 1.90 12.82
CA GLN A 62 -6.48 1.34 12.33
C GLN A 62 -6.31 0.39 11.14
N PHE A 63 -5.09 0.04 10.78
CA PHE A 63 -4.84 -0.90 9.68
C PHE A 63 -5.65 -2.19 9.85
N ASP A 64 -6.35 -2.57 8.78
CA ASP A 64 -7.10 -3.81 8.69
C ASP A 64 -6.92 -4.39 7.27
N PRO A 65 -6.26 -5.54 7.12
CA PRO A 65 -5.89 -6.06 5.81
C PRO A 65 -7.10 -6.50 4.97
N GLN A 66 -8.17 -7.01 5.57
CA GLN A 66 -9.30 -7.50 4.79
C GLN A 66 -10.11 -6.36 4.16
N PRO A 67 -10.54 -5.32 4.91
CA PRO A 67 -11.15 -4.14 4.31
C PRO A 67 -10.23 -3.43 3.31
N LEU A 68 -8.91 -3.36 3.55
CA LEU A 68 -7.98 -2.73 2.62
C LEU A 68 -7.97 -3.44 1.27
N LYS A 69 -7.84 -4.76 1.27
CA LYS A 69 -7.89 -5.57 0.03
C LYS A 69 -9.25 -5.46 -0.68
N ALA A 70 -10.34 -5.43 0.08
CA ALA A 70 -11.68 -5.22 -0.47
C ALA A 70 -11.82 -3.84 -1.13
N SER A 71 -11.29 -2.79 -0.49
CA SER A 71 -11.26 -1.44 -1.03
C SER A 71 -10.47 -1.36 -2.34
N ILE A 72 -9.29 -1.95 -2.41
CA ILE A 72 -8.47 -2.01 -3.63
C ILE A 72 -9.25 -2.74 -4.76
N ARG A 73 -9.83 -3.92 -4.48
CA ARG A 73 -10.61 -4.65 -5.50
C ARG A 73 -11.77 -3.82 -6.02
N ARG A 74 -12.54 -3.18 -5.14
CA ARG A 74 -13.65 -2.29 -5.50
C ARG A 74 -13.22 -1.13 -6.38
N MET A 75 -12.04 -0.56 -6.13
CA MET A 75 -11.50 0.51 -6.97
C MET A 75 -11.14 -0.01 -8.36
N LEU A 76 -10.58 -1.23 -8.46
CA LEU A 76 -10.22 -1.87 -9.73
C LEU A 76 -11.43 -2.24 -10.61
N GLU A 77 -12.62 -2.46 -10.02
CA GLU A 77 -13.87 -2.73 -10.78
C GLU A 77 -14.24 -1.62 -11.77
N ARG A 78 -13.73 -0.39 -11.57
CA ARG A 78 -13.94 0.73 -12.49
C ARG A 78 -12.92 0.80 -13.62
N GLU A 79 -12.02 -0.18 -13.71
CA GLU A 79 -10.97 -0.23 -14.73
C GLU A 79 -10.19 1.11 -14.81
N PRO A 80 -9.62 1.58 -13.70
CA PRO A 80 -8.93 2.86 -13.68
C PRO A 80 -7.72 2.87 -14.60
N GLU A 81 -7.53 3.98 -15.31
CA GLU A 81 -6.37 4.23 -16.14
C GLU A 81 -5.27 4.98 -15.36
N CYS A 82 -5.67 5.74 -14.34
CA CYS A 82 -4.75 6.55 -13.54
C CYS A 82 -4.96 6.32 -12.04
N LEU A 83 -3.86 6.41 -11.29
CA LEU A 83 -3.84 6.55 -9.84
C LEU A 83 -3.13 7.85 -9.48
N TYR A 84 -3.76 8.67 -8.66
CA TYR A 84 -3.18 9.88 -8.07
C TYR A 84 -2.92 9.57 -6.60
N LEU A 85 -1.70 9.15 -6.31
CA LEU A 85 -1.27 8.75 -4.96
C LEU A 85 -1.06 9.98 -4.10
N THR A 86 -1.30 9.87 -2.79
CA THR A 86 -0.96 10.93 -1.82
C THR A 86 0.54 11.16 -1.78
N HIS A 87 1.32 10.08 -1.85
CA HIS A 87 2.77 10.13 -1.79
C HIS A 87 3.39 9.67 -3.12
N PHE A 88 4.21 10.56 -3.69
CA PHE A 88 5.07 10.31 -4.85
C PHE A 88 4.34 10.10 -6.19
N SER A 89 3.31 10.96 -6.47
CA SER A 89 2.93 11.24 -7.85
C SER A 89 1.82 10.36 -8.47
N ARG A 90 1.68 10.52 -9.78
CA ARG A 90 0.68 9.85 -10.61
C ARG A 90 1.24 8.58 -11.24
N ILE A 91 0.42 7.55 -11.35
CA ILE A 91 0.65 6.34 -12.14
C ILE A 91 -0.34 6.33 -13.30
N GLY A 92 0.07 5.89 -14.48
CA GLY A 92 -0.75 5.82 -15.69
C GLY A 92 -0.46 6.96 -16.67
N PRO A 93 -1.24 7.10 -17.76
CA PRO A 93 -2.50 6.38 -18.03
C PRO A 93 -2.24 5.00 -18.65
N ASP A 94 -2.59 3.93 -17.95
CA ASP A 94 -2.56 2.54 -18.44
C ASP A 94 -3.37 1.64 -17.50
N ALA A 95 -4.55 1.19 -17.96
CA ALA A 95 -5.43 0.34 -17.16
C ALA A 95 -4.81 -1.03 -16.85
N SER A 96 -4.02 -1.59 -17.77
CA SER A 96 -3.34 -2.89 -17.56
C SER A 96 -2.28 -2.78 -16.48
N LEU A 97 -1.50 -1.69 -16.49
CA LEU A 97 -0.52 -1.38 -15.45
C LEU A 97 -1.20 -1.23 -14.09
N VAL A 98 -2.26 -0.43 -14.01
CA VAL A 98 -2.99 -0.21 -12.74
C VAL A 98 -3.57 -1.52 -12.20
N LYS A 99 -4.16 -2.35 -13.06
CA LYS A 99 -4.68 -3.67 -12.68
C LYS A 99 -3.58 -4.58 -12.12
N ARG A 100 -2.44 -4.65 -12.79
CA ARG A 100 -1.27 -5.42 -12.33
C ARG A 100 -0.78 -4.93 -10.98
N LEU A 101 -0.56 -3.63 -10.83
CA LEU A 101 -0.08 -3.03 -9.58
C LEU A 101 -1.04 -3.27 -8.41
N GLY A 102 -2.36 -3.20 -8.66
CA GLY A 102 -3.36 -3.50 -7.64
C GLY A 102 -3.34 -4.97 -7.21
N ALA A 103 -3.14 -5.91 -8.14
CA ALA A 103 -2.98 -7.32 -7.81
C ALA A 103 -1.71 -7.57 -6.99
N GLU A 104 -0.57 -7.02 -7.42
CA GLU A 104 0.71 -7.11 -6.70
C GLU A 104 0.64 -6.48 -5.30
N LEU A 105 -0.11 -5.37 -5.14
CA LEU A 105 -0.31 -4.73 -3.85
C LEU A 105 -1.12 -5.62 -2.89
N ILE A 106 -2.17 -6.29 -3.39
CA ILE A 106 -2.96 -7.25 -2.60
C ILE A 106 -2.10 -8.43 -2.15
N GLU A 107 -1.25 -8.98 -3.04
CA GLU A 107 -0.31 -10.04 -2.68
C GLU A 107 0.68 -9.58 -1.61
N GLN A 108 1.22 -8.36 -1.73
CA GLN A 108 2.13 -7.80 -0.74
C GLN A 108 1.46 -7.64 0.63
N ILE A 109 0.17 -7.24 0.68
CA ILE A 109 -0.60 -7.17 1.92
C ILE A 109 -0.72 -8.56 2.55
N ASP A 110 -0.99 -9.61 1.77
CA ASP A 110 -1.07 -10.98 2.28
C ASP A 110 0.30 -11.48 2.81
N GLU A 111 1.39 -11.15 2.12
CA GLU A 111 2.76 -11.46 2.59
C GLU A 111 3.12 -10.72 3.89
N LEU A 112 2.75 -9.44 4.01
CA LEU A 112 2.94 -8.65 5.24
C LEU A 112 2.22 -9.30 6.42
N VAL A 113 0.96 -9.67 6.22
CA VAL A 113 0.14 -10.34 7.24
C VAL A 113 0.76 -11.66 7.64
N GLY A 114 1.12 -12.52 6.68
CA GLY A 114 1.75 -13.81 6.95
C GLY A 114 3.08 -13.68 7.70
N MET A 115 3.90 -12.71 7.31
CA MET A 115 5.17 -12.41 8.00
C MET A 115 4.93 -11.95 9.44
N ALA A 116 3.94 -11.07 9.66
CA ALA A 116 3.63 -10.57 10.99
C ALA A 116 3.08 -11.68 11.90
N GLN A 117 2.19 -12.52 11.40
CA GLN A 117 1.62 -13.67 12.13
C GLN A 117 2.66 -14.76 12.45
N ALA A 118 3.77 -14.82 11.71
CA ALA A 118 4.85 -15.76 12.01
C ALA A 118 5.68 -15.36 13.26
N VAL A 119 5.53 -14.14 13.75
CA VAL A 119 6.16 -13.73 15.02
C VAL A 119 5.42 -14.40 16.18
N PRO A 120 6.10 -15.19 17.05
CA PRO A 120 5.46 -15.95 18.10
C PRO A 120 4.65 -15.05 19.06
N PRO A 121 3.45 -15.48 19.48
CA PRO A 121 2.70 -14.79 20.53
C PRO A 121 3.51 -14.68 21.83
N GLY A 122 3.37 -13.56 22.54
CA GLY A 122 4.11 -13.32 23.78
C GLY A 122 5.58 -12.92 23.60
N THR A 123 6.02 -12.73 22.35
CA THR A 123 7.37 -12.15 22.11
C THR A 123 7.47 -10.77 22.74
N ASP A 124 8.57 -10.53 23.43
CA ASP A 124 8.90 -9.22 24.02
C ASP A 124 8.68 -8.10 22.99
N PRO A 125 8.04 -6.96 23.37
CA PRO A 125 7.68 -5.90 22.43
C PRO A 125 8.83 -5.37 21.58
N ALA A 126 10.02 -5.19 22.16
CA ALA A 126 11.18 -4.68 21.43
C ALA A 126 11.70 -5.71 20.41
N ARG A 127 11.73 -6.99 20.81
CA ARG A 127 12.10 -8.09 19.90
C ARG A 127 11.06 -8.29 18.80
N ARG A 128 9.78 -8.19 19.13
CA ARG A 128 8.69 -8.25 18.14
C ARG A 128 8.83 -7.13 17.12
N HIS A 129 9.03 -5.90 17.57
CA HIS A 129 9.23 -4.75 16.69
C HIS A 129 10.44 -4.94 15.76
N ALA A 130 11.57 -5.36 16.29
CA ALA A 130 12.78 -5.63 15.51
C ALA A 130 12.54 -6.75 14.46
N ALA A 131 11.84 -7.83 14.83
CA ALA A 131 11.50 -8.91 13.92
C ALA A 131 10.57 -8.45 12.79
N LEU A 132 9.54 -7.66 13.10
CA LEU A 132 8.63 -7.09 12.10
C LEU A 132 9.39 -6.17 11.14
N ARG A 133 10.23 -5.30 11.64
CA ARG A 133 11.02 -4.37 10.84
C ARG A 133 11.99 -5.08 9.89
N GLU A 134 12.69 -6.11 10.36
CA GLU A 134 13.60 -6.90 9.52
C GLU A 134 12.83 -7.75 8.50
N GLY A 135 11.71 -8.36 8.90
CA GLY A 135 10.83 -9.09 7.99
C GLY A 135 10.27 -8.21 6.88
N LEU A 136 9.85 -6.99 7.20
CA LEU A 136 9.43 -5.97 6.24
C LEU A 136 10.54 -5.61 5.27
N ALA A 137 11.75 -5.34 5.79
CA ALA A 137 12.90 -5.00 4.96
C ALA A 137 13.25 -6.12 3.97
N ALA A 138 13.24 -7.37 4.42
CA ALA A 138 13.49 -8.53 3.57
C ALA A 138 12.41 -8.69 2.49
N LEU A 139 11.14 -8.50 2.85
CA LEU A 139 10.00 -8.57 1.92
C LEU A 139 10.10 -7.47 0.85
N MET A 140 10.31 -6.23 1.28
CA MET A 140 10.37 -5.08 0.37
C MET A 140 11.57 -5.18 -0.57
N LEU A 141 12.75 -5.57 -0.08
CA LEU A 141 13.91 -5.85 -0.93
C LEU A 141 13.60 -6.89 -2.00
N ARG A 142 12.98 -8.00 -1.62
CA ARG A 142 12.59 -9.05 -2.57
C ARG A 142 11.62 -8.51 -3.64
N ARG A 143 10.63 -7.73 -3.25
CA ARG A 143 9.62 -7.16 -4.15
C ARG A 143 10.21 -6.10 -5.09
N VAL A 144 11.06 -5.22 -4.57
CA VAL A 144 11.78 -4.21 -5.37
C VAL A 144 12.70 -4.89 -6.39
N ARG A 145 13.41 -5.98 -5.99
CA ARG A 145 14.23 -6.79 -6.91
C ARG A 145 13.38 -7.48 -7.98
N ALA A 146 12.23 -8.02 -7.61
CA ALA A 146 11.29 -8.63 -8.57
C ALA A 146 10.76 -7.60 -9.57
N ASN A 147 10.63 -6.32 -9.18
CA ASN A 147 10.33 -5.22 -10.10
C ASN A 147 11.52 -4.81 -11.00
N GLY A 148 12.69 -5.41 -10.84
CA GLY A 148 13.87 -5.15 -11.67
C GLY A 148 14.80 -4.06 -11.16
N CYS A 149 14.62 -3.57 -9.94
CA CYS A 149 15.52 -2.61 -9.34
C CYS A 149 16.89 -3.24 -9.04
N THR A 150 17.96 -2.57 -9.46
CA THR A 150 19.36 -3.00 -9.28
C THR A 150 20.12 -2.17 -8.26
N MET A 151 19.44 -1.26 -7.58
CA MET A 151 20.01 -0.39 -6.55
C MET A 151 20.62 -1.22 -5.40
N ASP A 152 21.69 -0.72 -4.78
CA ASP A 152 22.29 -1.36 -3.60
C ASP A 152 21.28 -1.56 -2.47
N ASP A 153 21.35 -2.70 -1.74
CA ASP A 153 20.40 -3.04 -0.69
C ASP A 153 20.43 -2.05 0.48
N ALA A 154 21.59 -1.51 0.82
CA ALA A 154 21.71 -0.52 1.89
C ALA A 154 21.02 0.79 1.51
N LEU A 155 21.14 1.19 0.24
CA LEU A 155 20.44 2.37 -0.28
C LEU A 155 18.91 2.17 -0.32
N VAL A 156 18.43 0.99 -0.77
CA VAL A 156 17.01 0.65 -0.73
C VAL A 156 16.48 0.71 0.70
N ARG A 157 17.17 0.11 1.66
CA ARG A 157 16.81 0.16 3.09
C ARG A 157 16.79 1.60 3.63
N SER A 158 17.75 2.43 3.24
CA SER A 158 17.81 3.83 3.64
C SER A 158 16.64 4.65 3.11
N LEU A 159 16.24 4.44 1.85
CA LEU A 159 15.09 5.10 1.25
C LEU A 159 13.78 4.70 1.94
N LEU A 160 13.65 3.44 2.33
CA LEU A 160 12.44 2.89 2.95
C LEU A 160 12.45 2.98 4.49
N GLU A 161 13.46 3.58 5.10
CA GLU A 161 13.67 3.57 6.57
C GLU A 161 12.44 4.01 7.36
N ILE A 162 11.80 5.10 6.94
CA ILE A 162 10.60 5.64 7.60
C ILE A 162 9.42 4.68 7.42
N ASP A 163 9.23 4.12 6.23
CA ASP A 163 8.13 3.20 5.96
C ASP A 163 8.31 1.86 6.68
N LEU A 164 9.53 1.37 6.78
CA LEU A 164 9.85 0.16 7.54
C LEU A 164 9.46 0.34 9.02
N GLU A 165 9.79 1.50 9.58
CA GLU A 165 9.46 1.82 10.97
C GLU A 165 7.95 1.95 11.18
N LEU A 166 7.29 2.79 10.36
CA LEU A 166 5.86 3.04 10.49
C LEU A 166 5.03 1.77 10.23
N ASN A 167 5.38 0.99 9.20
CA ASN A 167 4.69 -0.26 8.91
C ASN A 167 4.90 -1.31 10.02
N ALA A 168 6.08 -1.40 10.62
CA ALA A 168 6.32 -2.28 11.75
C ALA A 168 5.44 -1.93 12.96
N GLN A 169 5.29 -0.63 13.26
CA GLN A 169 4.40 -0.14 14.30
C GLN A 169 2.94 -0.50 14.00
N GLY A 170 2.47 -0.25 12.78
CA GLY A 170 1.11 -0.56 12.35
C GLY A 170 0.79 -2.06 12.46
N LEU A 171 1.70 -2.93 12.01
CA LEU A 171 1.56 -4.38 12.14
C LEU A 171 1.56 -4.85 13.59
N ALA A 172 2.40 -4.28 14.45
CA ALA A 172 2.41 -4.62 15.87
C ALA A 172 1.07 -4.32 16.54
N ILE A 173 0.49 -3.14 16.27
CA ILE A 173 -0.82 -2.74 16.79
C ILE A 173 -1.95 -3.64 16.21
N TRP A 174 -1.86 -3.99 14.93
CA TRP A 174 -2.82 -4.90 14.32
C TRP A 174 -2.78 -6.28 14.99
N LEU A 175 -1.60 -6.86 15.21
CA LEU A 175 -1.44 -8.14 15.91
C LEU A 175 -2.03 -8.11 17.34
N ASP A 176 -1.84 -7.03 18.08
CA ASP A 176 -2.39 -6.86 19.42
C ASP A 176 -3.92 -6.90 19.41
N ARG A 177 -4.57 -6.34 18.36
CA ARG A 177 -6.04 -6.38 18.21
C ARG A 177 -6.58 -7.76 17.82
N GLU A 178 -5.83 -8.52 17.02
CA GLU A 178 -6.22 -9.87 16.60
C GLU A 178 -6.14 -10.88 17.76
N THR A 179 -5.36 -10.57 18.80
CA THR A 179 -5.14 -11.46 19.96
C THR A 179 -5.92 -11.04 21.21
N ALA A 180 -6.65 -9.93 21.18
CA ALA A 180 -7.47 -9.41 22.27
C ALA A 180 -8.92 -9.92 22.21
#